data_ea3d2c661e99f6a9dad6db85601b4a9b
#
_entry.id   ea3d2c661e99f6a9dad6db85601b4a9b
#
_cell.length_a   1.000
_cell.length_b   1.000
_cell.length_c   1.000
_cell.angle_alpha   90.00
_cell.angle_beta   90.00
_cell.angle_gamma   90.00
#
_symmetry.space_group_name_H-M   'P 1'
#
loop_
_entity.id
_entity.type
_entity.pdbx_description
1 polymer ?
#
loop_
_entity_poly.entity_id
_entity_poly.type
_entity_poly.pdbx_seq_one_letter_code
_entity_poly.pdbx_strand_id
1 'polypeptide(L)'
;MTKIIEEMTNLFSRNNISVFGMGKAASLENEPSGYRPSDMLSSAQSILCFGLPVPKGVFKSGGRSEWMYWRAANVYYRNIDAVLMRGCSIIEEEGEIAVPVFG
;
A
#
# COMPACT_ATOMS: atom_id res chain seq x y z
N MET A 1 14.81 12.18 0.59
CA MET A 1 13.52 11.83 1.25
C MET A 1 12.37 12.71 0.78
N THR A 2 12.57 14.05 0.78
CA THR A 2 11.52 14.99 0.33
C THR A 2 11.07 14.72 -1.09
N LYS A 3 12.01 14.42 -1.98
CA LYS A 3 11.69 14.12 -3.38
C LYS A 3 10.88 12.82 -3.52
N ILE A 4 11.21 11.80 -2.73
CA ILE A 4 10.47 10.54 -2.73
C ILE A 4 9.03 10.78 -2.29
N ILE A 5 8.82 11.54 -1.20
CA ILE A 5 7.48 11.85 -0.70
C ILE A 5 6.67 12.59 -1.77
N GLU A 6 7.28 13.56 -2.44
CA GLU A 6 6.62 14.33 -3.50
C GLU A 6 6.23 13.43 -4.67
N GLU A 7 7.13 12.58 -5.13
CA GLU A 7 6.85 11.66 -6.24
C GLU A 7 5.80 10.63 -5.88
N MET A 8 5.82 10.11 -4.65
CA MET A 8 4.81 9.16 -4.19
C MET A 8 3.43 9.83 -4.08
N THR A 9 3.39 11.06 -3.57
CA THR A 9 2.14 11.82 -3.50
C THR A 9 1.56 12.04 -4.90
N ASN A 10 2.41 12.36 -5.88
CA ASN A 10 1.98 12.50 -7.27
C ASN A 10 1.47 11.19 -7.85
N LEU A 11 2.15 10.09 -7.58
CA LEU A 11 1.72 8.77 -8.03
C LEU A 11 0.32 8.44 -7.50
N PHE A 12 0.11 8.65 -6.20
CA PHE A 12 -1.19 8.37 -5.57
C PHE A 12 -2.28 9.27 -6.15
N SER A 13 -1.98 10.55 -6.35
CA SER A 13 -2.94 11.48 -6.94
C SER A 13 -3.36 11.06 -8.35
N ARG A 14 -2.40 10.66 -9.18
CA ARG A 14 -2.69 10.20 -10.54
C ARG A 14 -3.53 8.92 -10.60
N ASN A 15 -3.49 8.13 -9.53
CA ASN A 15 -4.22 6.86 -9.46
C ASN A 15 -5.44 6.93 -8.54
N ASN A 16 -5.86 8.15 -8.17
CA ASN A 16 -7.04 8.40 -7.33
C ASN A 16 -6.95 7.72 -5.96
N ILE A 17 -5.74 7.56 -5.44
CA ILE A 17 -5.52 7.03 -4.10
C ILE A 17 -5.49 8.20 -3.12
N SER A 18 -6.51 8.27 -2.26
CA SER A 18 -6.64 9.33 -1.26
C SER A 18 -6.26 8.87 0.14
N VAL A 19 -6.11 7.56 0.34
CA VAL A 19 -5.78 6.99 1.65
C VAL A 19 -4.36 6.48 1.62
N PHE A 20 -3.44 7.21 2.25
CA PHE A 20 -2.06 6.79 2.37
C PHE A 20 -1.42 7.41 3.59
N GLY A 21 -0.36 6.79 4.08
CA GLY A 21 0.38 7.27 5.22
C GLY A 21 1.76 6.66 5.29
N MET A 22 2.63 7.30 6.06
CA MET A 22 3.99 6.83 6.27
C MET A 22 4.28 6.79 7.76
N GLY A 23 5.02 5.78 8.19
CA GLY A 23 5.43 5.62 9.57
C GLY A 23 6.85 5.10 9.68
N LYS A 24 7.35 5.03 10.91
CA LYS A 24 8.66 4.48 11.18
C LYS A 24 8.58 2.97 11.36
N ALA A 25 9.49 2.25 10.73
CA ALA A 25 9.57 0.79 10.88
C ALA A 25 9.75 0.38 12.34
N ALA A 26 10.48 1.17 13.12
CA ALA A 26 10.74 0.88 14.53
C ALA A 26 9.45 0.73 15.35
N SER A 27 8.36 1.38 14.96
CA SER A 27 7.10 1.29 15.69
C SER A 27 6.45 -0.10 15.61
N LEU A 28 6.89 -0.95 14.69
CA LEU A 28 6.36 -2.31 14.50
C LEU A 28 7.36 -3.41 14.86
N GLU A 29 8.49 -3.06 15.50
CA GLU A 29 9.49 -4.07 15.88
C GLU A 29 9.04 -4.97 17.02
N ASN A 30 8.00 -4.60 17.76
CA ASN A 30 7.43 -5.44 18.83
C ASN A 30 6.40 -6.46 18.31
N GLU A 31 6.13 -6.46 17.02
CA GLU A 31 5.23 -7.45 16.43
C GLU A 31 5.87 -8.84 16.41
N PRO A 32 5.06 -9.91 16.30
CA PRO A 32 5.60 -11.27 16.25
C PRO A 32 6.60 -11.47 15.10
N SER A 33 7.54 -12.39 15.29
CA SER A 33 8.49 -12.77 14.26
C SER A 33 7.76 -13.14 12.96
N GLY A 34 8.27 -12.65 11.84
CA GLY A 34 7.65 -12.82 10.52
C GLY A 34 6.72 -11.69 10.13
N TYR A 35 6.34 -10.82 11.08
CA TYR A 35 5.41 -9.71 10.85
C TYR A 35 6.05 -8.34 11.10
N ARG A 36 7.37 -8.31 11.25
CA ARG A 36 8.11 -7.07 11.47
C ARG A 36 8.65 -6.54 10.15
N PRO A 37 8.78 -5.21 10.01
CA PRO A 37 9.43 -4.65 8.81
C PRO A 37 10.82 -5.22 8.57
N SER A 38 11.60 -5.44 9.63
CA SER A 38 12.94 -6.01 9.52
C SER A 38 12.96 -7.45 9.01
N ASP A 39 11.86 -8.17 9.12
CA ASP A 39 11.74 -9.53 8.55
C ASP A 39 11.64 -9.50 7.04
N MET A 40 11.14 -8.39 6.47
CA MET A 40 11.02 -8.20 5.03
C MET A 40 12.26 -7.54 4.44
N LEU A 41 12.83 -6.59 5.17
CA LEU A 41 14.02 -5.85 4.78
C LEU A 41 14.77 -5.46 6.05
N SER A 42 15.93 -6.07 6.30
CA SER A 42 16.67 -5.87 7.55
C SER A 42 17.05 -4.40 7.81
N SER A 43 17.24 -3.63 6.73
CA SER A 43 17.58 -2.21 6.83
C SER A 43 16.37 -1.28 6.77
N ALA A 44 15.15 -1.81 6.91
CA ALA A 44 13.94 -1.01 6.82
C ALA A 44 13.91 0.10 7.87
N GLN A 45 13.67 1.34 7.42
CA GLN A 45 13.54 2.51 8.30
C GLN A 45 12.13 3.08 8.29
N SER A 46 11.42 2.93 7.17
CA SER A 46 10.10 3.53 6.97
C SER A 46 9.13 2.52 6.38
N ILE A 47 7.86 2.73 6.67
CA ILE A 47 6.76 1.98 6.08
C ILE A 47 5.85 2.98 5.39
N LEU A 48 5.44 2.66 4.18
CA LEU A 48 4.47 3.45 3.45
C LEU A 48 3.29 2.55 3.12
N CYS A 49 2.09 2.99 3.51
CA CYS A 49 0.86 2.26 3.28
C CYS A 49 -0.12 3.10 2.47
N PHE A 50 -0.87 2.46 1.62
CA PHE A 50 -1.94 3.13 0.88
C PHE A 50 -3.08 2.14 0.62
N GLY A 51 -4.24 2.68 0.32
CA GLY A 51 -5.41 1.85 0.07
C GLY A 51 -6.47 2.58 -0.73
N LEU A 52 -7.47 1.82 -1.15
CA LEU A 52 -8.62 2.33 -1.87
C LEU A 52 -9.87 2.03 -1.06
N PRO A 53 -10.75 3.03 -0.87
CA PRO A 53 -12.00 2.77 -0.16
C PRO A 53 -12.96 1.96 -1.02
N VAL A 54 -13.60 0.96 -0.43
CA VAL A 54 -14.63 0.17 -1.12
C VAL A 54 -15.90 1.01 -1.16
N PRO A 55 -16.55 1.15 -2.34
CA PRO A 55 -17.79 1.90 -2.44
C PRO A 55 -18.86 1.37 -1.49
N LYS A 56 -19.57 2.28 -0.83
CA LYS A 56 -20.59 1.91 0.16
C LYS A 56 -21.71 1.04 -0.41
N GLY A 57 -22.00 1.21 -1.69
CA GLY A 57 -23.04 0.42 -2.36
C GLY A 57 -22.76 -1.07 -2.35
N VAL A 58 -21.48 -1.47 -2.27
CA VAL A 58 -21.12 -2.89 -2.16
C VAL A 58 -21.75 -3.51 -0.93
N PHE A 59 -21.74 -2.78 0.21
CA PHE A 59 -22.27 -3.26 1.48
C PHE A 59 -23.79 -3.07 1.61
N LYS A 60 -24.41 -2.38 0.66
CA LYS A 60 -25.84 -2.13 0.63
C LYS A 60 -26.58 -2.97 -0.40
N SER A 61 -25.92 -3.95 -1.00
CA SER A 61 -26.51 -4.80 -2.03
C SER A 61 -27.28 -6.02 -1.49
N GLY A 62 -27.61 -5.99 -0.20
CA GLY A 62 -28.41 -7.04 0.43
C GLY A 62 -27.67 -8.37 0.47
N GLY A 63 -28.34 -9.46 0.07
CA GLY A 63 -27.74 -10.78 0.10
C GLY A 63 -26.59 -11.00 -0.87
N ARG A 64 -26.29 -9.99 -1.68
CA ARG A 64 -25.18 -10.05 -2.64
C ARG A 64 -23.93 -9.33 -2.18
N SER A 65 -23.94 -8.75 -0.98
CA SER A 65 -22.83 -7.91 -0.49
C SER A 65 -21.51 -8.66 -0.44
N GLU A 66 -21.52 -9.90 0.01
CA GLU A 66 -20.31 -10.72 0.11
C GLU A 66 -19.69 -10.96 -1.27
N TRP A 67 -20.51 -11.35 -2.24
CA TRP A 67 -20.05 -11.56 -3.61
C TRP A 67 -19.54 -10.27 -4.25
N MET A 68 -20.26 -9.17 -4.04
CA MET A 68 -19.87 -7.86 -4.58
C MET A 68 -18.55 -7.38 -3.99
N TYR A 69 -18.38 -7.58 -2.66
CA TYR A 69 -17.11 -7.23 -2.01
C TYR A 69 -15.96 -8.04 -2.59
N TRP A 70 -16.14 -9.35 -2.75
CA TRP A 70 -15.10 -10.21 -3.29
C TRP A 70 -14.68 -9.77 -4.70
N ARG A 71 -15.63 -9.44 -5.55
CA ARG A 71 -15.35 -8.97 -6.91
C ARG A 71 -14.65 -7.61 -6.90
N ALA A 72 -15.14 -6.67 -6.10
CA ALA A 72 -14.54 -5.35 -5.98
C ALA A 72 -13.11 -5.44 -5.44
N ALA A 73 -12.87 -6.28 -4.44
CA ALA A 73 -11.55 -6.49 -3.88
C ALA A 73 -10.57 -7.02 -4.94
N ASN A 74 -11.00 -7.97 -5.77
CA ASN A 74 -10.15 -8.50 -6.83
C ASN A 74 -9.75 -7.45 -7.86
N VAL A 75 -10.65 -6.54 -8.21
CA VAL A 75 -10.33 -5.43 -9.10
C VAL A 75 -9.32 -4.50 -8.45
N TYR A 76 -9.54 -4.13 -7.18
CA TYR A 76 -8.66 -3.22 -6.46
C TYR A 76 -7.28 -3.82 -6.21
N TYR A 77 -7.18 -5.12 -5.93
CA TYR A 77 -5.88 -5.76 -5.75
C TYR A 77 -4.99 -5.59 -6.99
N ARG A 78 -5.54 -5.74 -8.17
CA ARG A 78 -4.76 -5.53 -9.40
C ARG A 78 -4.29 -4.09 -9.54
N ASN A 79 -5.16 -3.13 -9.25
CA ASN A 79 -4.79 -1.72 -9.29
C ASN A 79 -3.75 -1.37 -8.24
N ILE A 80 -3.95 -1.86 -7.02
CA ILE A 80 -3.02 -1.62 -5.91
C ILE A 80 -1.65 -2.23 -6.20
N ASP A 81 -1.63 -3.46 -6.71
CA ASP A 81 -0.37 -4.14 -7.02
C ASP A 81 0.43 -3.36 -8.09
N ALA A 82 -0.25 -2.86 -9.11
CA ALA A 82 0.40 -2.06 -10.15
C ALA A 82 1.00 -0.76 -9.58
N VAL A 83 0.24 -0.06 -8.74
CA VAL A 83 0.72 1.16 -8.08
C VAL A 83 1.86 0.85 -7.12
N LEU A 84 1.76 -0.26 -6.37
CA LEU A 84 2.78 -0.71 -5.45
C LEU A 84 4.11 -0.93 -6.16
N MET A 85 4.10 -1.65 -7.28
CA MET A 85 5.31 -1.91 -8.05
C MET A 85 5.88 -0.63 -8.65
N ARG A 86 5.05 0.27 -9.15
CA ARG A 86 5.50 1.55 -9.66
C ARG A 86 6.12 2.41 -8.54
N GLY A 87 5.52 2.39 -7.36
CA GLY A 87 6.04 3.10 -6.19
C GLY A 87 7.42 2.59 -5.78
N CYS A 88 7.60 1.27 -5.75
CA CYS A 88 8.90 0.68 -5.46
C CYS A 88 9.95 1.12 -6.47
N SER A 89 9.60 1.15 -7.76
CA SER A 89 10.52 1.61 -8.80
C SER A 89 10.93 3.07 -8.60
N ILE A 90 9.99 3.93 -8.24
CA ILE A 90 10.27 5.35 -7.97
C ILE A 90 11.25 5.50 -6.81
N ILE A 91 11.04 4.74 -5.74
CA ILE A 91 11.92 4.79 -4.57
C ILE A 91 13.32 4.33 -4.94
N GLU A 92 13.44 3.28 -5.74
CA GLU A 92 14.73 2.73 -6.14
C GLU A 92 15.45 3.63 -7.14
N GLU A 93 14.73 4.37 -7.97
CA GLU A 93 15.32 5.38 -8.84
C GLU A 93 16.04 6.48 -8.05
N GLU A 94 15.63 6.70 -6.79
CA GLU A 94 16.25 7.68 -5.90
C GLU A 94 17.39 7.08 -5.05
N GLY A 95 17.79 5.85 -5.33
CA GLY A 95 18.92 5.22 -4.65
C GLY A 95 18.59 4.46 -3.38
N GLU A 96 17.32 4.35 -3.03
CA GLU A 96 16.87 3.60 -1.86
C GLU A 96 16.38 2.21 -2.28
N ILE A 97 16.15 1.34 -1.30
CA ILE A 97 15.61 0.00 -1.54
C ILE A 97 14.17 -0.03 -1.05
N ALA A 98 13.29 -0.61 -1.85
CA ALA A 98 11.88 -0.74 -1.49
C ALA A 98 11.41 -2.18 -1.72
N VAL A 99 10.81 -2.78 -0.68
CA VAL A 99 10.24 -4.12 -0.77
C VAL A 99 8.73 -4.00 -0.85
N PRO A 100 8.10 -4.52 -1.91
CA PRO A 100 6.64 -4.53 -1.99
C PRO A 100 6.07 -5.59 -1.06
N VAL A 101 5.03 -5.22 -0.31
CA VAL A 101 4.29 -6.16 0.54
C VAL A 101 2.88 -6.25 -0.02
N PHE A 102 2.58 -7.39 -0.64
CA PHE A 102 1.28 -7.63 -1.24
C PHE A 102 0.27 -8.06 -0.17
N GLY A 103 -0.96 -7.63 -0.35
CA GLY A 103 -2.04 -7.98 0.56
C GLY A 103 -2.69 -9.31 0.31
#